data_c44cd40f73eacf98942e6dc3e06137a9
#
_entry.id   c44cd40f73eacf98942e6dc3e06137a9
#
_cell.length_a   1.000
_cell.length_b   1.000
_cell.length_c   1.000
_cell.angle_alpha   90.00
_cell.angle_beta   90.00
_cell.angle_gamma   90.00
#
_symmetry.space_group_name_H-M   'P 1'
#
loop_
_entity.id
_entity.type
_entity.pdbx_description
1 polymer ?
#
loop_
_entity_poly.entity_id
_entity_poly.type
_entity_poly.pdbx_seq_one_letter_code
_entity_poly.pdbx_strand_id
1 'polypeptide(L)'
;MFTLSLTIDISKEDYIKYMSYLYSDKKFLCTFNHTTLVDGFILASTFPRACYIVLKTILFSLFNYTDENNEKYGTIYVEKGKTSNKIKERIDNRKAGDPVIFIAPGSGNIPKIPGNITEFCSKGAFVEGYSILPILLKYEDNSLDHNSDNGESMLHSCLKLFLVQNYKIKIKVCDMIEMLEEETVEEYKDRVYNIMNEQYIIM
;
A
#
# COMPACT_ATOMS: atom_id res chain seq x y z
N MET A 1 1.13 28.40 16.11
CA MET A 1 2.00 27.45 15.40
C MET A 1 1.34 26.08 15.57
N PHE A 2 0.75 25.54 14.51
CA PHE A 2 0.13 24.20 14.55
C PHE A 2 1.27 23.18 14.38
N THR A 3 1.55 22.39 15.39
CA THR A 3 2.49 21.28 15.33
C THR A 3 1.72 20.03 14.90
N LEU A 4 1.98 19.56 13.72
CA LEU A 4 1.48 18.26 13.25
C LEU A 4 2.31 17.19 13.95
N SER A 5 1.66 16.37 14.76
CA SER A 5 2.29 15.23 15.46
C SER A 5 1.84 13.93 14.78
N LEU A 6 2.81 13.18 14.27
CA LEU A 6 2.60 11.87 13.68
C LEU A 6 3.25 10.83 14.59
N THR A 7 2.45 9.91 15.12
CA THR A 7 2.93 8.77 15.89
C THR A 7 2.68 7.48 15.09
N ILE A 8 3.75 6.82 14.70
CA ILE A 8 3.70 5.52 14.02
C ILE A 8 4.04 4.44 15.03
N ASP A 9 3.09 3.54 15.26
CA ASP A 9 3.24 2.38 16.12
C ASP A 9 3.42 1.12 15.26
N ILE A 10 4.64 0.63 15.18
CA ILE A 10 5.00 -0.63 14.55
C ILE A 10 5.82 -1.46 15.53
N SER A 11 5.48 -2.73 15.71
CA SER A 11 6.25 -3.60 16.58
C SER A 11 7.65 -3.85 16.01
N LYS A 12 8.64 -4.03 16.90
CA LYS A 12 9.99 -4.42 16.48
C LYS A 12 9.99 -5.73 15.68
N GLU A 13 9.11 -6.65 16.04
CA GLU A 13 8.95 -7.94 15.37
C GLU A 13 8.45 -7.76 13.93
N ASP A 14 7.42 -6.94 13.72
CA ASP A 14 6.87 -6.64 12.39
C ASP A 14 7.92 -5.95 11.50
N TYR A 15 8.66 -4.99 12.06
CA TYR A 15 9.72 -4.32 11.31
C TYR A 15 10.84 -5.30 10.92
N ILE A 16 11.28 -6.17 11.83
CA ILE A 16 12.29 -7.21 11.54
C ILE A 16 11.77 -8.20 10.50
N LYS A 17 10.48 -8.58 10.57
CA LYS A 17 9.83 -9.44 9.59
C LYS A 17 9.93 -8.84 8.18
N TYR A 18 9.56 -7.57 8.00
CA TYR A 18 9.73 -6.88 6.72
C TYR A 18 11.19 -6.87 6.25
N MET A 19 12.13 -6.52 7.15
CA MET A 19 13.56 -6.46 6.81
C MET A 19 14.11 -7.83 6.39
N SER A 20 13.65 -8.91 7.03
CA SER A 20 14.07 -10.28 6.66
C SER A 20 13.66 -10.65 5.23
N TYR A 21 12.44 -10.26 4.83
CA TYR A 21 11.97 -10.46 3.46
C TYR A 21 12.67 -9.53 2.47
N LEU A 22 12.92 -8.27 2.84
CA LEU A 22 13.63 -7.31 2.00
C LEU A 22 15.01 -7.85 1.59
N TYR A 23 15.73 -8.47 2.52
CA TYR A 23 17.07 -9.04 2.27
C TYR A 23 17.07 -10.52 1.90
N SER A 24 15.92 -11.08 1.56
CA SER A 24 15.80 -12.43 0.98
C SER A 24 15.75 -12.37 -0.55
N ASP A 25 16.01 -13.49 -1.20
CA ASP A 25 15.87 -13.66 -2.66
C ASP A 25 14.42 -14.01 -3.08
N LYS A 26 13.47 -13.97 -2.14
CA LYS A 26 12.06 -14.25 -2.44
C LYS A 26 11.48 -13.23 -3.42
N LYS A 27 10.69 -13.72 -4.35
CA LYS A 27 9.93 -12.92 -5.32
C LYS A 27 8.56 -12.60 -4.72
N PHE A 28 8.36 -11.38 -4.28
CA PHE A 28 7.13 -10.94 -3.63
C PHE A 28 6.84 -9.46 -3.86
N LEU A 29 5.63 -9.08 -3.55
CA LEU A 29 5.21 -7.69 -3.45
C LEU A 29 4.47 -7.46 -2.13
N CYS A 30 4.37 -6.21 -1.70
CA CYS A 30 3.58 -5.81 -0.55
C CYS A 30 2.21 -5.31 -0.99
N THR A 31 1.15 -5.75 -0.31
CA THR A 31 -0.18 -5.13 -0.41
C THR A 31 -0.53 -4.42 0.88
N PHE A 32 -1.30 -3.34 0.78
CA PHE A 32 -1.76 -2.61 1.96
C PHE A 32 -3.20 -2.12 1.77
N ASN A 33 -3.92 -1.97 2.88
CA ASN A 33 -5.22 -1.32 2.88
C ASN A 33 -5.01 0.18 2.70
N HIS A 34 -5.82 0.80 1.83
CA HIS A 34 -5.67 2.21 1.46
C HIS A 34 -6.95 2.96 1.77
N THR A 35 -6.90 3.84 2.77
CA THR A 35 -8.04 4.61 3.26
C THR A 35 -7.79 6.12 3.16
N THR A 36 -6.52 6.55 3.16
CA THR A 36 -6.18 7.96 3.15
C THR A 36 -5.09 8.29 2.11
N LEU A 37 -5.02 9.57 1.70
CA LEU A 37 -3.99 10.02 0.76
C LEU A 37 -2.56 9.97 1.34
N VAL A 38 -2.42 9.86 2.66
CA VAL A 38 -1.10 9.84 3.33
C VAL A 38 -0.51 8.44 3.49
N ASP A 39 -1.27 7.38 3.23
CA ASP A 39 -0.80 6.00 3.43
C ASP A 39 0.54 5.74 2.74
N GLY A 40 0.69 6.19 1.49
CA GLY A 40 1.94 6.06 0.75
C GLY A 40 3.12 6.75 1.42
N PHE A 41 2.93 7.96 1.97
CA PHE A 41 3.97 8.70 2.67
C PHE A 41 4.35 8.03 3.99
N ILE A 42 3.38 7.51 4.73
CA ILE A 42 3.60 6.80 5.99
C ILE A 42 4.40 5.54 5.73
N LEU A 43 3.99 4.74 4.74
CA LEU A 43 4.72 3.54 4.37
C LEU A 43 6.14 3.86 3.87
N ALA A 44 6.31 4.93 3.06
CA ALA A 44 7.63 5.36 2.59
C ALA A 44 8.56 5.81 3.73
N SER A 45 8.00 6.44 4.77
CA SER A 45 8.78 6.85 5.95
C SER A 45 9.11 5.69 6.89
N THR A 46 8.30 4.63 6.86
CA THR A 46 8.43 3.48 7.77
C THR A 46 9.28 2.37 7.17
N PHE A 47 9.07 2.06 5.88
CA PHE A 47 9.71 0.92 5.22
C PHE A 47 10.77 1.37 4.23
N PRO A 48 12.06 1.01 4.43
CA PRO A 48 13.10 1.31 3.47
C PRO A 48 12.89 0.55 2.16
N ARG A 49 13.31 1.16 1.04
CA ARG A 49 13.23 0.55 -0.30
C ARG A 49 11.80 0.26 -0.79
N ALA A 50 10.80 0.96 -0.28
CA ALA A 50 9.44 0.87 -0.80
C ALA A 50 9.34 1.53 -2.19
N CYS A 51 8.80 0.78 -3.15
CA CYS A 51 8.51 1.23 -4.51
C CYS A 51 7.00 1.27 -4.72
N TYR A 52 6.44 2.41 -5.11
CA TYR A 52 5.00 2.59 -5.23
C TYR A 52 4.51 2.51 -6.66
N ILE A 53 3.31 1.98 -6.82
CA ILE A 53 2.55 2.08 -8.06
C ILE A 53 1.59 3.25 -7.89
N VAL A 54 1.78 4.28 -8.67
CA VAL A 54 0.99 5.53 -8.56
C VAL A 54 0.36 5.91 -9.89
N LEU A 55 -0.84 6.47 -9.79
CA LEU A 55 -1.46 7.15 -10.92
C LEU A 55 -0.69 8.45 -11.19
N LYS A 56 -0.40 8.72 -12.46
CA LYS A 56 0.19 9.99 -12.88
C LYS A 56 -0.87 11.09 -12.71
N THR A 57 -0.91 11.69 -11.53
CA THR A 57 -1.84 12.77 -11.19
C THR A 57 -1.16 14.13 -11.29
N ILE A 58 -1.97 15.19 -11.39
CA ILE A 58 -1.50 16.58 -11.37
C ILE A 58 -0.61 16.88 -10.15
N LEU A 59 -0.86 16.21 -9.02
CA LEU A 59 -0.08 16.37 -7.79
C LEU A 59 1.40 16.00 -7.99
N PHE A 60 1.68 14.92 -8.74
CA PHE A 60 3.05 14.49 -9.05
C PHE A 60 3.70 15.37 -10.13
N SER A 61 2.91 15.98 -11.03
CA SER A 61 3.44 16.93 -12.01
C SER A 61 3.88 18.26 -11.37
N LEU A 62 3.30 18.63 -10.23
CA LEU A 62 3.69 19.83 -9.47
C LEU A 62 5.05 19.69 -8.79
N PHE A 63 5.52 18.47 -8.51
CA PHE A 63 6.82 18.24 -7.91
C PHE A 63 7.95 18.03 -8.93
N ASN A 64 7.71 18.27 -10.21
CA ASN A 64 8.70 18.14 -11.29
C ASN A 64 9.45 16.80 -11.29
N TYR A 65 8.78 15.73 -10.91
CA TYR A 65 9.32 14.38 -11.00
C TYR A 65 9.36 13.96 -12.47
N THR A 66 10.53 14.01 -13.08
CA THR A 66 10.75 13.47 -14.42
C THR A 66 10.70 11.94 -14.38
N ASP A 67 10.29 11.29 -15.48
CA ASP A 67 10.21 9.83 -15.56
C ASP A 67 11.56 9.15 -15.22
N GLU A 68 12.70 9.74 -15.59
CA GLU A 68 14.03 9.28 -15.22
C GLU A 68 14.31 9.30 -13.70
N ASN A 69 13.81 10.32 -12.99
CA ASN A 69 13.95 10.37 -11.54
C ASN A 69 13.08 9.32 -10.84
N ASN A 70 11.92 8.99 -11.41
CA ASN A 70 11.00 8.01 -10.86
C ASN A 70 11.51 6.58 -11.02
N GLU A 71 12.09 6.24 -12.16
CA GLU A 71 12.76 4.95 -12.35
C GLU A 71 13.92 4.79 -11.37
N LYS A 72 14.68 5.87 -11.12
CA LYS A 72 15.79 5.90 -10.17
C LYS A 72 15.33 5.69 -8.71
N TYR A 73 14.18 6.25 -8.29
CA TYR A 73 13.64 6.12 -6.93
C TYR A 73 12.67 4.95 -6.76
N GLY A 74 12.44 4.18 -7.80
CA GLY A 74 11.67 2.95 -7.71
C GLY A 74 10.17 3.07 -7.96
N THR A 75 9.62 4.26 -8.18
CA THR A 75 8.20 4.46 -8.44
C THR A 75 7.81 3.95 -9.84
N ILE A 76 6.70 3.23 -9.94
CA ILE A 76 6.11 2.78 -11.20
C ILE A 76 4.84 3.59 -11.47
N TYR A 77 4.79 4.28 -12.60
CA TYR A 77 3.57 4.95 -13.04
C TYR A 77 2.61 3.99 -13.72
N VAL A 78 1.31 4.13 -13.39
CA VAL A 78 0.25 3.37 -14.05
C VAL A 78 0.10 3.87 -15.48
N GLU A 79 0.41 2.99 -16.43
CA GLU A 79 0.19 3.16 -17.86
C GLU A 79 -0.66 2.01 -18.36
N LYS A 80 -1.77 2.34 -19.09
CA LYS A 80 -2.69 1.32 -19.62
C LYS A 80 -1.93 0.30 -20.50
N GLY A 81 -2.02 -0.97 -20.15
CA GLY A 81 -1.40 -2.08 -20.89
C GLY A 81 0.10 -2.28 -20.68
N LYS A 82 0.79 -1.45 -19.88
CA LYS A 82 2.25 -1.57 -19.65
C LYS A 82 2.62 -1.85 -18.19
N THR A 83 1.76 -1.47 -17.25
CA THR A 83 2.09 -1.53 -15.82
C THR A 83 2.36 -2.95 -15.34
N SER A 84 1.57 -3.93 -15.77
CA SER A 84 1.75 -5.33 -15.38
C SER A 84 3.11 -5.88 -15.80
N ASN A 85 3.56 -5.56 -17.02
CA ASN A 85 4.88 -5.99 -17.49
C ASN A 85 6.02 -5.37 -16.67
N LYS A 86 5.92 -4.07 -16.33
CA LYS A 86 6.91 -3.39 -15.48
C LYS A 86 6.97 -4.00 -14.08
N ILE A 87 5.81 -4.35 -13.51
CA ILE A 87 5.71 -5.02 -12.20
C ILE A 87 6.42 -6.38 -12.29
N LYS A 88 6.02 -7.20 -13.28
CA LYS A 88 6.60 -8.52 -13.52
C LYS A 88 8.11 -8.47 -13.66
N GLU A 89 8.61 -7.64 -14.57
CA GLU A 89 10.05 -7.48 -14.81
C GLU A 89 10.81 -7.12 -13.52
N ARG A 90 10.26 -6.22 -12.72
CA ARG A 90 10.89 -5.79 -11.48
C ARG A 90 10.90 -6.90 -10.42
N ILE A 91 9.82 -7.67 -10.28
CA ILE A 91 9.77 -8.77 -9.31
C ILE A 91 10.67 -9.93 -9.77
N ASP A 92 10.63 -10.30 -11.05
CA ASP A 92 11.43 -11.40 -11.60
C ASP A 92 12.95 -11.14 -11.47
N ASN A 93 13.37 -9.90 -11.69
CA ASN A 93 14.77 -9.51 -11.61
C ASN A 93 15.22 -9.06 -10.21
N ARG A 94 14.31 -9.03 -9.22
CA ARG A 94 14.61 -8.58 -7.86
C ARG A 94 15.68 -9.44 -7.20
N LYS A 95 16.65 -8.78 -6.55
CA LYS A 95 17.68 -9.38 -5.68
C LYS A 95 17.45 -8.94 -4.22
N ALA A 96 18.14 -9.61 -3.30
CA ALA A 96 18.13 -9.21 -1.88
C ALA A 96 18.54 -7.75 -1.71
N GLY A 97 17.72 -6.98 -0.97
CA GLY A 97 17.93 -5.55 -0.74
C GLY A 97 17.42 -4.61 -1.84
N ASP A 98 16.94 -5.14 -2.97
CA ASP A 98 16.31 -4.31 -4.01
C ASP A 98 14.94 -3.77 -3.55
N PRO A 99 14.46 -2.67 -4.15
CA PRO A 99 13.15 -2.11 -3.83
C PRO A 99 12.02 -3.12 -3.97
N VAL A 100 11.09 -3.10 -3.00
CA VAL A 100 9.88 -3.93 -2.98
C VAL A 100 8.69 -3.11 -3.45
N ILE A 101 7.87 -3.69 -4.31
CA ILE A 101 6.68 -3.04 -4.85
C ILE A 101 5.57 -3.03 -3.79
N PHE A 102 4.97 -1.86 -3.57
CA PHE A 102 3.80 -1.66 -2.71
C PHE A 102 2.60 -1.32 -3.58
N ILE A 103 1.55 -2.13 -3.47
CA ILE A 103 0.30 -1.98 -4.23
C ILE A 103 -0.87 -1.94 -3.26
N ALA A 104 -1.77 -0.95 -3.46
CA ALA A 104 -3.07 -0.94 -2.83
C ALA A 104 -4.10 -1.58 -3.77
N PRO A 105 -4.59 -2.80 -3.52
CA PRO A 105 -5.58 -3.44 -4.38
C PRO A 105 -7.00 -2.89 -4.19
N GLY A 106 -7.27 -2.23 -3.05
CA GLY A 106 -8.48 -1.47 -2.79
C GLY A 106 -8.42 -0.03 -3.30
N SER A 107 -9.57 0.58 -3.52
CA SER A 107 -9.67 2.03 -3.71
C SER A 107 -9.50 2.74 -2.36
N GLY A 108 -8.99 3.98 -2.35
CA GLY A 108 -8.91 4.80 -1.14
C GLY A 108 -10.28 5.30 -0.64
N ASN A 109 -11.24 4.41 -0.52
CA ASN A 109 -12.61 4.69 -0.09
C ASN A 109 -12.89 4.10 1.29
N ILE A 110 -13.94 4.61 1.93
CA ILE A 110 -14.48 4.04 3.16
C ILE A 110 -14.98 2.62 2.86
N PRO A 111 -14.65 1.62 3.70
CA PRO A 111 -15.14 0.26 3.51
C PRO A 111 -16.67 0.21 3.61
N LYS A 112 -17.31 -0.66 2.83
CA LYS A 112 -18.78 -0.84 2.85
C LYS A 112 -19.28 -1.35 4.19
N ILE A 113 -18.46 -2.16 4.85
CA ILE A 113 -18.77 -2.70 6.18
C ILE A 113 -17.87 -1.96 7.18
N PRO A 114 -18.44 -1.20 8.12
CA PRO A 114 -17.68 -0.51 9.15
C PRO A 114 -16.78 -1.48 9.94
N GLY A 115 -15.53 -1.10 10.14
CA GLY A 115 -14.55 -1.92 10.86
C GLY A 115 -13.77 -2.90 10.00
N ASN A 116 -14.11 -3.05 8.71
CA ASN A 116 -13.35 -3.82 7.74
C ASN A 116 -12.33 -2.96 7.00
N ILE A 117 -11.44 -3.61 6.24
CA ILE A 117 -10.64 -2.93 5.20
C ILE A 117 -11.49 -2.73 3.95
N THR A 118 -11.10 -1.78 3.10
CA THR A 118 -11.76 -1.54 1.81
C THR A 118 -11.62 -2.76 0.88
N GLU A 119 -12.70 -3.10 0.19
CA GLU A 119 -12.74 -4.26 -0.71
C GLU A 119 -11.72 -4.13 -1.85
N PHE A 120 -11.13 -5.25 -2.23
CA PHE A 120 -10.15 -5.29 -3.33
C PHE A 120 -10.85 -5.20 -4.69
N CYS A 121 -10.68 -4.07 -5.36
CA CYS A 121 -11.26 -3.81 -6.69
C CYS A 121 -10.28 -4.10 -7.83
N SER A 122 -8.97 -4.20 -7.55
CA SER A 122 -7.92 -4.41 -8.56
C SER A 122 -7.32 -5.81 -8.46
N LYS A 123 -7.15 -6.48 -9.61
CA LYS A 123 -6.46 -7.77 -9.74
C LYS A 123 -4.95 -7.60 -9.98
N GLY A 124 -4.47 -6.38 -10.19
CA GLY A 124 -3.10 -6.12 -10.66
C GLY A 124 -1.98 -6.66 -9.75
N ALA A 125 -2.25 -6.77 -8.44
CA ALA A 125 -1.31 -7.36 -7.49
C ALA A 125 -1.26 -8.91 -7.55
N PHE A 126 -2.24 -9.56 -8.17
CA PHE A 126 -2.46 -11.01 -8.06
C PHE A 126 -2.23 -11.76 -9.38
N VAL A 127 -2.18 -11.05 -10.53
CA VAL A 127 -2.22 -11.62 -11.89
C VAL A 127 -1.11 -12.63 -12.15
N GLU A 128 0.07 -12.44 -11.60
CA GLU A 128 1.23 -13.31 -11.85
C GLU A 128 1.46 -14.34 -10.73
N GLY A 129 0.57 -14.41 -9.74
CA GLY A 129 0.66 -15.37 -8.64
C GLY A 129 1.88 -15.19 -7.72
N TYR A 130 2.47 -13.99 -7.70
CA TYR A 130 3.57 -13.71 -6.78
C TYR A 130 3.12 -13.77 -5.32
N SER A 131 4.04 -14.17 -4.44
CA SER A 131 3.81 -14.12 -2.99
C SER A 131 3.50 -12.69 -2.55
N ILE A 132 2.54 -12.55 -1.63
CA ILE A 132 2.11 -11.26 -1.10
C ILE A 132 2.50 -11.15 0.36
N LEU A 133 3.17 -10.05 0.72
CA LEU A 133 3.40 -9.65 2.10
C LEU A 133 2.38 -8.57 2.47
N PRO A 134 1.33 -8.90 3.24
CA PRO A 134 0.32 -7.93 3.61
C PRO A 134 0.83 -6.98 4.69
N ILE A 135 0.51 -5.69 4.53
CA ILE A 135 0.80 -4.63 5.50
C ILE A 135 -0.51 -3.92 5.82
N LEU A 136 -0.84 -3.83 7.10
CA LEU A 136 -2.06 -3.21 7.58
C LEU A 136 -1.76 -1.87 8.24
N LEU A 137 -2.58 -0.89 7.91
CA LEU A 137 -2.58 0.46 8.46
C LEU A 137 -3.91 0.67 9.20
N LYS A 138 -3.87 0.91 10.50
CA LYS A 138 -5.06 1.21 11.30
C LYS A 138 -4.89 2.55 12.00
N TYR A 139 -5.75 3.49 11.65
CA TYR A 139 -5.79 4.82 12.23
C TYR A 139 -6.66 4.80 13.49
N GLU A 140 -6.27 5.53 14.54
CA GLU A 140 -7.13 5.71 15.73
C GLU A 140 -8.38 6.54 15.42
N ASP A 141 -8.28 7.42 14.43
CA ASP A 141 -9.34 8.33 14.02
C ASP A 141 -9.58 8.23 12.50
N ASN A 142 -10.83 8.01 12.13
CA ASN A 142 -11.26 7.92 10.73
C ASN A 142 -11.50 9.30 10.08
N SER A 143 -11.15 10.40 10.74
CA SER A 143 -11.33 11.76 10.20
C SER A 143 -10.57 12.02 8.91
N LEU A 144 -9.56 11.20 8.63
CA LEU A 144 -8.73 11.29 7.42
C LEU A 144 -9.21 10.41 6.28
N ASP A 145 -10.16 9.53 6.52
CA ASP A 145 -10.65 8.63 5.49
C ASP A 145 -11.18 9.43 4.31
N HIS A 146 -10.74 9.03 3.12
CA HIS A 146 -11.20 9.63 1.87
C HIS A 146 -12.55 9.03 1.47
N ASN A 147 -13.53 9.87 1.24
CA ASN A 147 -14.88 9.44 0.86
C ASN A 147 -15.24 9.93 -0.55
N SER A 148 -14.70 9.27 -1.58
CA SER A 148 -15.00 9.59 -2.97
C SER A 148 -16.47 9.33 -3.33
N ASP A 149 -17.13 8.37 -2.67
CA ASP A 149 -18.52 8.01 -2.95
C ASP A 149 -19.49 9.13 -2.54
N ASN A 150 -19.11 9.95 -1.56
CA ASN A 150 -19.85 11.16 -1.17
C ASN A 150 -19.40 12.40 -1.95
N GLY A 151 -18.62 12.26 -3.02
CA GLY A 151 -18.15 13.36 -3.84
C GLY A 151 -17.01 14.17 -3.21
N GLU A 152 -16.32 13.63 -2.22
CA GLU A 152 -15.17 14.29 -1.62
C GLU A 152 -14.05 14.44 -2.65
N SER A 153 -13.62 15.69 -2.88
CA SER A 153 -12.52 15.97 -3.79
C SER A 153 -11.16 15.66 -3.13
N MET A 154 -10.17 15.30 -3.95
CA MET A 154 -8.79 15.12 -3.49
C MET A 154 -8.25 16.36 -2.74
N LEU A 155 -8.62 17.55 -3.18
CA LEU A 155 -8.24 18.80 -2.51
C LEU A 155 -8.83 18.87 -1.09
N HIS A 156 -10.09 18.48 -0.91
CA HIS A 156 -10.72 18.43 0.41
C HIS A 156 -10.01 17.46 1.34
N SER A 157 -9.69 16.25 0.86
CA SER A 157 -8.91 15.28 1.63
C SER A 157 -7.51 15.80 1.98
N CYS A 158 -6.85 16.51 1.07
CA CYS A 158 -5.58 17.17 1.39
C CYS A 158 -5.75 18.25 2.48
N LEU A 159 -6.83 19.02 2.46
CA LEU A 159 -7.09 20.04 3.49
C LEU A 159 -7.35 19.43 4.86
N LYS A 160 -8.01 18.27 4.93
CA LYS A 160 -8.19 17.52 6.19
C LYS A 160 -6.86 17.24 6.88
N LEU A 161 -5.78 16.98 6.13
CA LEU A 161 -4.44 16.72 6.68
C LEU A 161 -3.91 17.88 7.53
N PHE A 162 -4.30 19.11 7.20
CA PHE A 162 -3.88 20.31 7.96
C PHE A 162 -4.77 20.59 9.17
N LEU A 163 -5.94 19.96 9.27
CA LEU A 163 -6.90 20.17 10.35
C LEU A 163 -6.70 19.22 11.52
N VAL A 164 -6.13 18.04 11.29
CA VAL A 164 -5.88 17.04 12.33
C VAL A 164 -4.51 17.28 12.95
N GLN A 165 -4.49 17.46 14.27
CA GLN A 165 -3.27 17.83 15.00
C GLN A 165 -2.41 16.64 15.41
N ASN A 166 -3.03 15.48 15.67
CA ASN A 166 -2.35 14.29 16.17
C ASN A 166 -2.80 13.07 15.37
N TYR A 167 -1.86 12.46 14.65
CA TYR A 167 -2.10 11.22 13.93
C TYR A 167 -1.47 10.07 14.71
N LYS A 168 -2.26 9.07 15.03
CA LYS A 168 -1.75 7.81 15.55
C LYS A 168 -2.14 6.69 14.61
N ILE A 169 -1.13 5.95 14.19
CA ILE A 169 -1.27 4.91 13.20
C ILE A 169 -0.57 3.68 13.72
N LYS A 170 -1.30 2.59 13.77
CA LYS A 170 -0.76 1.27 14.05
C LYS A 170 -0.47 0.56 12.73
N ILE A 171 0.74 0.01 12.60
CA ILE A 171 1.16 -0.75 11.42
C ILE A 171 1.44 -2.19 11.83
N LYS A 172 0.95 -3.14 11.03
CA LYS A 172 1.19 -4.56 11.21
C LYS A 172 1.70 -5.17 9.91
N VAL A 173 2.77 -5.96 9.99
CA VAL A 173 3.27 -6.79 8.90
C VAL A 173 2.77 -8.22 9.11
N CYS A 174 1.85 -8.67 8.27
CA CYS A 174 1.29 -10.01 8.34
C CYS A 174 2.30 -11.07 7.83
N ASP A 175 1.94 -12.33 7.92
CA ASP A 175 2.71 -13.39 7.31
C ASP A 175 2.54 -13.39 5.80
N MET A 176 3.58 -13.81 5.08
CA MET A 176 3.56 -13.90 3.64
C MET A 176 2.53 -14.94 3.19
N ILE A 177 1.75 -14.59 2.18
CA ILE A 177 0.73 -15.44 1.58
C ILE A 177 1.21 -15.84 0.18
N GLU A 178 1.30 -17.12 -0.08
CA GLU A 178 1.68 -17.69 -1.36
C GLU A 178 0.42 -18.19 -2.09
N MET A 179 0.37 -18.05 -3.41
CA MET A 179 -0.70 -18.60 -4.23
C MET A 179 -0.63 -20.13 -4.23
N LEU A 180 -1.77 -20.80 -4.11
CA LEU A 180 -1.85 -22.27 -4.15
C LEU A 180 -1.84 -22.77 -5.60
N GLU A 181 -1.40 -24.02 -5.83
CA GLU A 181 -1.20 -24.58 -7.20
C GLU A 181 -2.45 -24.56 -8.09
N GLU A 182 -3.63 -24.79 -7.51
CA GLU A 182 -4.89 -24.84 -8.27
C GLU A 182 -5.75 -23.59 -8.08
N GLU A 183 -5.22 -22.56 -7.40
CA GLU A 183 -5.96 -21.36 -7.05
C GLU A 183 -6.04 -20.41 -8.24
N THR A 184 -7.23 -19.93 -8.55
CA THR A 184 -7.40 -18.87 -9.54
C THR A 184 -6.97 -17.52 -8.97
N VAL A 185 -6.67 -16.55 -9.83
CA VAL A 185 -6.33 -15.18 -9.43
C VAL A 185 -7.42 -14.55 -8.55
N GLU A 186 -8.69 -14.86 -8.81
CA GLU A 186 -9.81 -14.33 -8.05
C GLU A 186 -9.87 -14.95 -6.64
N GLU A 187 -9.74 -16.25 -6.54
CA GLU A 187 -9.72 -16.97 -5.25
C GLU A 187 -8.52 -16.51 -4.40
N TYR A 188 -7.35 -16.36 -5.03
CA TYR A 188 -6.16 -15.85 -4.35
C TYR A 188 -6.38 -14.43 -3.81
N LYS A 189 -6.92 -13.53 -4.62
CA LYS A 189 -7.27 -12.16 -4.21
C LYS A 189 -8.23 -12.16 -3.03
N ASP A 190 -9.30 -12.96 -3.10
CA ASP A 190 -10.32 -13.02 -2.06
C ASP A 190 -9.77 -13.64 -0.77
N ARG A 191 -8.92 -14.64 -0.86
CA ARG A 191 -8.23 -15.22 0.29
C ARG A 191 -7.29 -14.24 0.97
N VAL A 192 -6.50 -13.49 0.19
CA VAL A 192 -5.62 -12.43 0.74
C VAL A 192 -6.46 -11.35 1.41
N TYR A 193 -7.58 -10.91 0.79
CA TYR A 193 -8.48 -9.96 1.40
C TYR A 193 -9.03 -10.45 2.74
N ASN A 194 -9.53 -11.68 2.80
CA ASN A 194 -10.11 -12.24 4.02
C ASN A 194 -9.07 -12.32 5.15
N ILE A 195 -7.86 -12.80 4.87
CA ILE A 195 -6.77 -12.85 5.84
C ILE A 195 -6.42 -11.44 6.34
N MET A 196 -6.27 -10.49 5.44
CA MET A 196 -5.98 -9.10 5.80
C MET A 196 -7.09 -8.49 6.66
N ASN A 197 -8.35 -8.73 6.30
CA ASN A 197 -9.50 -8.21 7.01
C ASN A 197 -9.61 -8.79 8.43
N GLU A 198 -9.45 -10.11 8.58
CA GLU A 198 -9.42 -10.77 9.89
C GLU A 198 -8.31 -10.20 10.79
N GLN A 199 -7.11 -10.02 10.25
CA GLN A 199 -5.99 -9.44 10.98
C GLN A 199 -6.23 -7.97 11.34
N TYR A 200 -6.91 -7.21 10.49
CA TYR A 200 -7.26 -5.82 10.75
C TYR A 200 -8.28 -5.66 11.87
N ILE A 201 -9.29 -6.55 11.93
CA ILE A 201 -10.33 -6.51 12.96
C ILE A 201 -9.74 -6.71 14.35
N ILE A 202 -8.79 -7.64 14.51
CA ILE A 202 -8.16 -7.95 15.81
C ILE A 202 -6.99 -7.01 16.18
N MET A 203 -6.60 -6.12 15.30
CA MET A 203 -5.56 -5.13 15.50
C MET A 203 -6.02 -3.94 16.36
#